data_b13a021e1f27c0879df577b309b22f54
#
_entry.id   b13a021e1f27c0879df577b309b22f54
#
_cell.length_a   1.000
_cell.length_b   1.000
_cell.length_c   1.000
_cell.angle_alpha   90.00
_cell.angle_beta   90.00
_cell.angle_gamma   90.00
#
_symmetry.space_group_name_H-M   'P 1'
#
loop_
_entity.id
_entity.type
_entity.pdbx_description
1 polymer ?
#
loop_
_entity_poly.entity_id
_entity_poly.type
_entity_poly.pdbx_seq_one_letter_code
_entity_poly.pdbx_strand_id
1 'polypeptide(L)' 'RGKVSGLLLNFEVDDVDAVYAACRGAGLPILKEIRDEDFGQRHFITADPNGVLIDIIKPIPPNAEFAAMYEASALPQ' A
#
# COMPACT_ATOMS: atom_id res chain seq x y z
N ARG A 1 -1.10 11.21 -25.53
CA ARG A 1 -0.73 11.28 -24.97
C ARG A 1 -0.22 10.69 -24.27
N GLY A 2 0.01 10.86 -23.89
CA GLY A 2 0.97 10.34 -23.28
C GLY A 2 0.69 9.45 -22.23
N LYS A 3 1.60 8.67 -21.94
CA LYS A 3 1.52 7.85 -20.90
C LYS A 3 1.85 8.53 -19.67
N VAL A 4 1.29 8.15 -18.57
CA VAL A 4 1.57 8.71 -17.28
C VAL A 4 2.50 7.76 -16.55
N SER A 5 3.56 7.39 -17.23
CA SER A 5 4.45 6.43 -16.66
C SER A 5 5.12 7.00 -15.42
N GLY A 6 5.28 6.22 -14.40
CA GLY A 6 5.90 6.65 -13.16
C GLY A 6 4.96 7.30 -12.17
N LEU A 7 3.74 7.61 -12.56
CA LEU A 7 2.80 8.20 -11.61
C LEU A 7 2.25 7.13 -10.68
N LEU A 8 2.28 7.39 -9.41
CA LEU A 8 1.76 6.51 -8.40
C LEU A 8 0.84 7.30 -7.47
N LEU A 9 -0.40 6.87 -7.38
CA LEU A 9 -1.36 7.47 -6.49
C LEU A 9 -1.52 6.60 -5.26
N ASN A 10 -1.64 7.23 -4.10
CA ASN A 10 -1.83 6.51 -2.84
C ASN A 10 -3.21 6.80 -2.29
N PHE A 11 -3.95 5.76 -1.93
CA PHE A 11 -5.26 5.89 -1.33
C PHE A 11 -5.33 5.08 -0.05
N GLU A 12 -5.77 5.72 1.03
CA GLU A 12 -6.00 5.03 2.29
C GLU A 12 -7.43 4.55 2.36
N VAL A 13 -7.61 3.31 2.81
CA VAL A 13 -8.93 2.72 2.94
C VAL A 13 -9.03 2.00 4.28
N ASP A 14 -10.24 1.78 4.73
CA ASP A 14 -10.46 1.09 6.00
C ASP A 14 -10.36 -0.42 5.87
N ASP A 15 -10.81 -0.97 4.75
CA ASP A 15 -10.84 -2.42 4.56
C ASP A 15 -10.08 -2.75 3.28
N VAL A 16 -8.77 -2.81 3.41
CA VAL A 16 -7.91 -3.03 2.25
C VAL A 16 -8.11 -4.43 1.67
N ASP A 17 -8.45 -5.40 2.52
CA ASP A 17 -8.69 -6.76 2.03
C ASP A 17 -9.91 -6.83 1.14
N ALA A 18 -10.97 -6.10 1.50
CA ALA A 18 -12.17 -6.07 0.67
C ALA A 18 -11.91 -5.39 -0.66
N VAL A 19 -11.13 -4.30 -0.65
CA VAL A 19 -10.79 -3.60 -1.89
C VAL A 19 -9.93 -4.49 -2.77
N TYR A 20 -8.99 -5.20 -2.17
CA TYR A 20 -8.14 -6.13 -2.90
C TYR A 20 -8.96 -7.21 -3.59
N ALA A 21 -9.91 -7.81 -2.84
CA ALA A 21 -10.77 -8.84 -3.40
C ALA A 21 -11.62 -8.30 -4.54
N ALA A 22 -12.12 -7.08 -4.40
CA ALA A 22 -12.94 -6.45 -5.43
C ALA A 22 -12.11 -6.18 -6.69
N CYS A 23 -10.88 -5.73 -6.54
CA CYS A 23 -10.00 -5.47 -7.68
C CYS A 23 -9.67 -6.77 -8.40
N ARG A 24 -9.38 -7.83 -7.66
CA ARG A 24 -9.12 -9.12 -8.27
C ARG A 24 -10.35 -9.64 -8.99
N GLY A 25 -11.51 -9.52 -8.38
CA GLY A 25 -12.75 -9.98 -8.97
C GLY A 25 -13.11 -9.22 -10.24
N ALA A 26 -12.70 -7.96 -10.32
CA ALA A 26 -12.93 -7.14 -11.51
C ALA A 26 -11.88 -7.35 -12.59
N GLY A 27 -10.88 -8.17 -12.33
CA GLY A 27 -9.85 -8.46 -13.32
C GLY A 27 -8.80 -7.38 -13.47
N LEU A 28 -8.66 -6.50 -12.47
CA LEU A 28 -7.63 -5.49 -12.52
C LEU A 28 -6.26 -6.12 -12.27
N PRO A 29 -5.21 -5.59 -12.88
CA PRO A 29 -3.88 -6.15 -12.66
C PRO A 29 -3.41 -5.90 -11.23
N ILE A 30 -2.81 -6.91 -10.63
CA ILE A 30 -2.21 -6.77 -9.30
C ILE A 30 -0.71 -6.77 -9.51
N LEU A 31 -0.12 -5.60 -9.36
CA LEU A 31 1.31 -5.44 -9.60
C LEU A 31 2.12 -5.75 -8.37
N LYS A 32 1.53 -5.60 -7.20
CA LYS A 32 2.13 -6.01 -5.95
C LYS A 32 1.04 -6.65 -5.11
N GLU A 33 1.26 -7.90 -4.72
CA GLU A 33 0.27 -8.64 -3.92
C GLU A 33 0.11 -8.00 -2.56
N ILE A 34 -1.08 -8.14 -1.99
CA ILE A 34 -1.37 -7.56 -0.68
C ILE A 34 -0.43 -8.14 0.37
N ARG A 35 0.12 -7.27 1.18
CA ARG A 35 1.03 -7.71 2.24
C ARG A 35 1.15 -6.62 3.29
N ASP A 36 1.63 -7.02 4.46
CA ASP A 36 1.94 -6.10 5.54
C ASP A 36 3.40 -5.67 5.41
N GLU A 37 3.64 -4.38 5.52
CA GLU A 37 5.00 -3.88 5.55
C GLU A 37 5.37 -3.58 7.00
N ASP A 38 6.62 -3.83 7.33
CA ASP A 38 7.10 -3.69 8.70
C ASP A 38 6.94 -2.28 9.25
N PHE A 39 6.96 -1.29 8.37
CA PHE A 39 6.85 0.10 8.80
C PHE A 39 5.42 0.54 9.07
N GLY A 40 4.45 -0.34 8.91
CA GLY A 40 3.11 -0.04 9.41
C GLY A 40 2.06 0.21 8.35
N GLN A 41 2.10 -0.54 7.25
CA GLN A 41 0.97 -0.49 6.33
C GLN A 41 0.72 -1.85 5.69
N ARG A 42 -0.56 -2.13 5.46
CA ARG A 42 -0.98 -3.26 4.66
C ARG A 42 -1.48 -2.70 3.35
N HIS A 43 -0.93 -3.16 2.24
CA HIS A 43 -1.24 -2.54 0.97
C HIS A 43 -1.07 -3.50 -0.20
N PHE A 44 -1.59 -3.09 -1.34
CA PHE A 44 -1.33 -3.74 -2.60
C PHE A 44 -1.30 -2.68 -3.69
N ILE A 45 -0.75 -3.00 -4.84
CA ILE A 45 -0.66 -2.07 -5.94
C ILE A 45 -1.39 -2.63 -7.14
N THR A 46 -2.28 -1.83 -7.70
CA THR A 46 -2.99 -2.14 -8.93
C THR A 46 -2.71 -1.03 -9.94
N ALA A 47 -3.31 -1.10 -11.09
CA ALA A 47 -3.18 -0.06 -12.09
C ALA A 47 -4.51 0.16 -12.77
N ASP A 48 -4.76 1.37 -13.21
CA ASP A 48 -5.95 1.67 -13.97
C ASP A 48 -5.69 1.38 -15.45
N PRO A 49 -6.71 1.46 -16.30
CA PRO A 49 -6.52 1.16 -17.72
C PRO A 49 -5.54 2.08 -18.43
N ASN A 50 -5.27 3.24 -17.87
CA ASN A 50 -4.34 4.20 -18.46
C ASN A 50 -2.90 4.00 -17.98
N GLY A 51 -2.67 3.00 -17.14
CA GLY A 51 -1.34 2.70 -16.67
C GLY A 51 -0.91 3.46 -15.43
N VAL A 52 -1.83 4.19 -14.80
CA VAL A 52 -1.52 4.87 -13.54
C VAL A 52 -1.48 3.83 -12.43
N LEU A 53 -0.40 3.80 -11.68
CA LEU A 53 -0.26 2.87 -10.56
C LEU A 53 -1.02 3.40 -9.36
N ILE A 54 -1.68 2.50 -8.65
CA ILE A 54 -2.51 2.87 -7.52
C ILE A 54 -2.14 1.99 -6.35
N ASP A 55 -1.65 2.61 -5.28
CA ASP A 55 -1.27 1.92 -4.05
C ASP A 55 -2.42 2.09 -3.07
N ILE A 56 -3.11 1.00 -2.74
CA ILE A 56 -4.24 1.02 -1.84
C ILE A 56 -3.73 0.57 -0.48
N ILE A 57 -3.90 1.42 0.52
CA ILE A 57 -3.17 1.31 1.77
C ILE A 57 -4.13 1.34 2.95
N LYS A 58 -3.90 0.47 3.91
CA LYS A 58 -4.49 0.59 5.23
C LYS A 58 -3.36 0.74 6.24
N PRO A 59 -3.32 1.83 6.99
CA PRO A 59 -2.32 1.94 8.07
C PRO A 59 -2.57 0.86 9.11
N ILE A 60 -1.50 0.21 9.55
CA ILE A 60 -1.55 -0.80 10.60
C ILE A 60 -0.42 -0.49 11.57
N PRO A 61 -0.44 -1.07 12.78
CA PRO A 61 0.70 -0.87 13.67
C PRO A 61 1.96 -1.46 13.04
N PRO A 62 3.10 -0.78 13.15
CA PRO A 62 4.34 -1.37 12.69
C PRO A 62 4.65 -2.62 13.51
N ASN A 63 5.47 -3.50 12.96
CA ASN A 63 5.81 -4.70 13.73
C ASN A 63 6.64 -4.30 14.95
N ALA A 64 6.72 -5.21 15.95
CA ALA A 64 7.33 -4.88 17.22
C ALA A 64 8.79 -4.48 17.07
N GLU A 65 9.50 -5.16 16.21
CA GLU A 65 10.91 -4.89 16.02
C GLU A 65 11.14 -3.53 15.39
N PHE A 66 10.37 -3.21 14.37
CA PHE A 66 10.46 -1.92 13.70
C PHE A 66 10.06 -0.79 14.64
N ALA A 67 8.98 -0.98 15.41
CA ALA A 67 8.51 0.02 16.35
C ALA A 67 9.56 0.29 17.42
N ALA A 68 10.23 -0.74 17.91
CA ALA A 68 11.25 -0.57 18.92
C ALA A 68 12.42 0.25 18.38
N MET A 69 12.83 -0.01 17.16
CA MET A 69 13.90 0.76 16.54
C MET A 69 13.52 2.21 16.35
N TYR A 70 12.30 2.44 15.90
CA TYR A 70 11.81 3.78 15.67
C TYR A 70 11.73 4.58 16.97
N GLU A 71 11.21 3.95 18.02
CA GLU A 71 11.09 4.60 19.32
C GLU A 71 12.45 4.93 19.88
N ALA A 72 13.40 4.03 19.75
CA ALA A 72 14.74 4.27 20.24
C ALA A 72 15.37 5.47 19.56
N SER A 73 15.19 5.61 18.27
CA SER A 73 15.79 6.73 17.56
C SER A 73 15.03 8.03 17.79
N ALA A 74 13.77 7.98 18.20
CA ALA A 74 12.98 9.17 18.44
C ALA A 74 13.10 9.71 19.86
N LEU A 75 13.65 8.94 20.77
CA LEU A 75 13.73 9.37 22.17
C LEU A 75 14.74 10.49 22.33
N PRO A 76 14.44 11.49 23.14
CA PRO A 76 15.42 12.55 23.39
C PRO A 76 16.60 11.98 24.17
N GLN A 77 17.70 12.54 23.95
CA GLN A 77 18.94 12.11 24.58
C GLN A 77 19.30 12.98 25.79
#